data_8c320dd02597df1afcf67b1feb37e512
#
_entry.id   8c320dd02597df1afcf67b1feb37e512
#
_cell.length_a   1.000
_cell.length_b   1.000
_cell.length_c   1.000
_cell.angle_alpha   90.00
_cell.angle_beta   90.00
_cell.angle_gamma   90.00
#
_symmetry.space_group_name_H-M   'P 1'
#
loop_
_entity.id
_entity.type
_entity.pdbx_description
1 polymer ?
#
loop_
_entity_poly.entity_id
_entity_poly.type
_entity_poly.pdbx_seq_one_letter_code
_entity_poly.pdbx_strand_id
1 'polypeptide(L)'
;MKIKLLIINFLFCHFLFCQIILPSSGKDDWISMKNDKIWVGYKYSDDLPWCRAVAILPYSIEKISPIVGNFNIYSDIFSRIITSKIIDSNQNIVYLKIDMPIFNDRDYVVQYSSFKDNEDIVYQWYSIKHKDAPEYDGIVRLDRAAGEWRLTPINNNETKVSYTWNGELLGNFPGFYLTTAWETQGGEIIDWLEEDLDK
;
A
#
# COMPACT_ATOMS: atom_id res chain seq x y z
N MET A 1 -26.20 23.81 55.46
CA MET A 1 -25.00 23.27 54.84
C MET A 1 -25.30 22.98 53.38
N LYS A 2 -24.89 23.86 52.43
CA LYS A 2 -25.24 23.75 51.01
C LYS A 2 -24.08 23.03 50.30
N ILE A 3 -24.33 21.82 49.82
CA ILE A 3 -23.38 21.04 49.02
C ILE A 3 -23.39 21.61 47.62
N LYS A 4 -22.25 22.20 47.16
CA LYS A 4 -22.03 22.60 45.79
C LYS A 4 -21.59 21.37 44.97
N LEU A 5 -22.47 20.91 44.09
CA LEU A 5 -22.17 19.85 43.11
C LEU A 5 -21.25 20.43 42.04
N LEU A 6 -19.99 19.99 42.00
CA LEU A 6 -19.03 20.37 40.99
C LEU A 6 -19.22 19.43 39.78
N ILE A 7 -19.85 19.94 38.73
CA ILE A 7 -19.96 19.19 37.44
C ILE A 7 -18.65 19.38 36.71
N ILE A 8 -17.82 18.33 36.71
CA ILE A 8 -16.63 18.25 35.87
C ILE A 8 -17.07 17.82 34.45
N ASN A 9 -17.13 18.79 33.54
CA ASN A 9 -17.29 18.51 32.12
C ASN A 9 -16.00 17.90 31.60
N PHE A 10 -15.99 16.58 31.39
CA PHE A 10 -14.94 15.90 30.63
C PHE A 10 -15.14 16.24 29.13
N LEU A 11 -14.41 17.22 28.64
CA LEU A 11 -14.27 17.44 27.21
C LEU A 11 -13.51 16.24 26.62
N PHE A 12 -14.26 15.28 26.09
CA PHE A 12 -13.72 14.22 25.23
C PHE A 12 -13.30 14.89 23.91
N CYS A 13 -12.03 15.29 23.83
CA CYS A 13 -11.43 15.72 22.57
C CYS A 13 -11.35 14.49 21.68
N HIS A 14 -12.35 14.30 20.82
CA HIS A 14 -12.27 13.31 19.75
C HIS A 14 -11.24 13.84 18.75
N PHE A 15 -10.03 13.33 18.84
CA PHE A 15 -9.09 13.41 17.74
C PHE A 15 -9.70 12.63 16.57
N LEU A 16 -10.34 13.35 15.66
CA LEU A 16 -10.66 12.83 14.33
C LEU A 16 -9.33 12.58 13.62
N PHE A 17 -8.76 11.40 13.82
CA PHE A 17 -7.79 10.87 12.88
C PHE A 17 -8.54 10.76 11.55
N CYS A 18 -8.16 11.57 10.57
CA CYS A 18 -8.61 11.39 9.20
C CYS A 18 -8.04 10.04 8.74
N GLN A 19 -8.81 8.98 8.94
CA GLN A 19 -8.42 7.63 8.52
C GLN A 19 -8.52 7.60 7.00
N ILE A 20 -7.40 7.31 6.35
CA ILE A 20 -7.36 7.11 4.90
C ILE A 20 -8.25 5.90 4.58
N ILE A 21 -9.24 6.09 3.72
CA ILE A 21 -10.18 5.04 3.33
C ILE A 21 -9.73 4.48 1.97
N LEU A 22 -9.44 3.18 1.93
CA LEU A 22 -9.13 2.51 0.69
C LEU A 22 -10.37 2.42 -0.22
N PRO A 23 -10.20 2.58 -1.53
CA PRO A 23 -11.28 2.36 -2.48
C PRO A 23 -11.81 0.92 -2.44
N SER A 24 -13.09 0.74 -2.74
CA SER A 24 -13.71 -0.59 -2.87
C SER A 24 -12.93 -1.50 -3.85
N SER A 25 -13.02 -2.81 -3.67
CA SER A 25 -12.26 -3.80 -4.45
C SER A 25 -12.67 -3.90 -5.94
N GLY A 26 -13.79 -3.28 -6.35
CA GLY A 26 -14.23 -3.24 -7.75
C GLY A 26 -13.39 -2.34 -8.65
N LYS A 27 -13.67 -2.42 -9.97
CA LYS A 27 -13.06 -1.54 -10.99
C LYS A 27 -13.97 -0.37 -11.41
N ASP A 28 -15.13 -0.25 -10.80
CA ASP A 28 -16.08 0.80 -11.13
C ASP A 28 -15.50 2.18 -10.84
N ASP A 29 -15.72 3.12 -11.72
CA ASP A 29 -15.22 4.50 -11.65
C ASP A 29 -13.66 4.66 -11.72
N TRP A 30 -12.95 3.59 -12.13
CA TRP A 30 -11.52 3.69 -12.38
C TRP A 30 -11.23 4.08 -13.83
N ILE A 31 -10.30 5.00 -14.02
CA ILE A 31 -9.76 5.35 -15.34
C ILE A 31 -8.69 4.33 -15.68
N SER A 32 -8.90 3.54 -16.74
CA SER A 32 -7.92 2.54 -17.20
C SER A 32 -6.76 3.23 -17.90
N MET A 33 -5.54 2.90 -17.51
CA MET A 33 -4.29 3.32 -18.16
C MET A 33 -3.71 2.21 -19.02
N LYS A 34 -3.77 0.96 -18.54
CA LYS A 34 -3.31 -0.25 -19.21
C LYS A 34 -4.38 -1.33 -19.13
N ASN A 35 -4.58 -2.08 -20.20
CA ASN A 35 -5.59 -3.16 -20.23
C ASN A 35 -5.14 -4.30 -21.12
N ASP A 36 -4.15 -5.04 -20.67
CA ASP A 36 -3.66 -6.27 -21.31
C ASP A 36 -3.62 -7.41 -20.26
N LYS A 37 -2.53 -8.20 -20.19
CA LYS A 37 -2.32 -9.22 -19.15
C LYS A 37 -2.45 -8.63 -17.74
N ILE A 38 -1.96 -7.39 -17.54
CA ILE A 38 -2.09 -6.64 -16.30
C ILE A 38 -2.95 -5.42 -16.58
N TRP A 39 -4.11 -5.36 -15.95
CA TRP A 39 -4.90 -4.13 -15.96
C TRP A 39 -4.34 -3.15 -14.93
N VAL A 40 -4.12 -1.90 -15.35
CA VAL A 40 -3.73 -0.82 -14.44
C VAL A 40 -4.67 0.36 -14.60
N GLY A 41 -5.18 0.87 -13.49
CA GLY A 41 -6.05 2.03 -13.48
C GLY A 41 -5.83 2.93 -12.28
N TYR A 42 -6.40 4.14 -12.35
CA TYR A 42 -6.40 5.09 -11.25
C TYR A 42 -7.75 5.75 -11.06
N LYS A 43 -7.97 6.27 -9.87
CA LYS A 43 -9.09 7.17 -9.56
C LYS A 43 -8.73 8.12 -8.43
N TYR A 44 -9.47 9.21 -8.31
CA TYR A 44 -9.40 10.10 -7.16
C TYR A 44 -10.53 9.76 -6.18
N SER A 45 -10.21 9.65 -4.91
CA SER A 45 -11.16 9.52 -3.80
C SER A 45 -10.62 10.28 -2.60
N ASP A 46 -11.45 11.12 -1.98
CA ASP A 46 -11.07 11.97 -0.85
C ASP A 46 -9.80 12.80 -1.11
N ASP A 47 -9.73 13.41 -2.30
CA ASP A 47 -8.59 14.20 -2.80
C ASP A 47 -7.25 13.44 -2.89
N LEU A 48 -7.29 12.11 -2.83
CA LEU A 48 -6.13 11.24 -2.98
C LEU A 48 -6.17 10.51 -4.33
N PRO A 49 -5.04 10.45 -5.06
CA PRO A 49 -4.91 9.57 -6.20
C PRO A 49 -4.72 8.12 -5.71
N TRP A 50 -5.59 7.25 -6.14
CA TRP A 50 -5.47 5.82 -5.91
C TRP A 50 -5.15 5.12 -7.22
N CYS A 51 -4.20 4.20 -7.16
CA CYS A 51 -3.80 3.37 -8.28
C CYS A 51 -4.07 1.90 -7.96
N ARG A 52 -4.33 1.11 -8.99
CA ARG A 52 -4.57 -0.33 -8.85
C ARG A 52 -4.04 -1.08 -10.05
N ALA A 53 -3.31 -2.17 -9.77
CA ALA A 53 -2.94 -3.18 -10.75
C ALA A 53 -3.69 -4.47 -10.46
N VAL A 54 -4.20 -5.14 -11.50
CA VAL A 54 -4.93 -6.41 -11.36
C VAL A 54 -4.48 -7.37 -12.44
N ALA A 55 -4.15 -8.60 -12.03
CA ALA A 55 -3.87 -9.71 -12.93
C ALA A 55 -4.47 -11.01 -12.41
N ILE A 56 -4.64 -11.99 -13.29
CA ILE A 56 -4.89 -13.39 -12.92
C ILE A 56 -3.57 -14.11 -13.12
N LEU A 57 -3.03 -14.66 -12.02
CA LEU A 57 -1.78 -15.40 -12.04
C LEU A 57 -2.07 -16.91 -11.97
N PRO A 58 -1.33 -17.76 -12.74
CA PRO A 58 -1.54 -19.20 -12.80
C PRO A 58 -0.92 -19.92 -11.59
N TYR A 59 -1.19 -19.41 -10.40
CA TYR A 59 -0.70 -19.94 -9.13
C TYR A 59 -1.80 -19.94 -8.07
N SER A 60 -1.75 -20.94 -7.19
CA SER A 60 -2.67 -20.99 -6.06
C SER A 60 -2.39 -19.87 -5.06
N ILE A 61 -3.42 -19.51 -4.30
CA ILE A 61 -3.31 -18.47 -3.26
C ILE A 61 -2.29 -18.83 -2.18
N GLU A 62 -2.10 -20.13 -1.91
CA GLU A 62 -1.12 -20.64 -0.94
C GLU A 62 0.32 -20.41 -1.40
N LYS A 63 0.55 -20.30 -2.72
CA LYS A 63 1.87 -19.98 -3.28
C LYS A 63 2.16 -18.48 -3.22
N ILE A 64 1.15 -17.65 -3.50
CA ILE A 64 1.31 -16.18 -3.58
C ILE A 64 1.32 -15.53 -2.19
N SER A 65 0.41 -15.96 -1.31
CA SER A 65 0.18 -15.32 -0.01
C SER A 65 1.45 -15.24 0.88
N PRO A 66 2.32 -16.26 0.97
CA PRO A 66 3.55 -16.15 1.75
C PRO A 66 4.56 -15.14 1.21
N ILE A 67 4.54 -14.86 -0.09
CA ILE A 67 5.43 -13.89 -0.74
C ILE A 67 4.99 -12.46 -0.39
N VAL A 68 3.72 -12.14 -0.68
CA VAL A 68 3.21 -10.78 -0.44
C VAL A 68 3.05 -10.44 1.05
N GLY A 69 2.99 -11.46 1.91
CA GLY A 69 2.94 -11.28 3.37
C GLY A 69 4.31 -11.20 4.05
N ASN A 70 5.42 -11.42 3.32
CA ASN A 70 6.76 -11.44 3.91
C ASN A 70 7.59 -10.20 3.50
N PHE A 71 7.54 -9.16 4.31
CA PHE A 71 8.24 -7.91 4.02
C PHE A 71 9.78 -8.03 4.06
N ASN A 72 10.34 -9.08 4.66
CA ASN A 72 11.80 -9.26 4.71
C ASN A 72 12.41 -9.53 3.33
N ILE A 73 11.61 -10.02 2.37
CA ILE A 73 12.07 -10.37 1.02
C ILE A 73 11.67 -9.34 -0.03
N TYR A 74 10.98 -8.26 0.35
CA TYR A 74 10.49 -7.27 -0.62
C TYR A 74 11.61 -6.62 -1.44
N SER A 75 12.76 -6.34 -0.84
CA SER A 75 13.93 -5.80 -1.57
C SER A 75 14.58 -6.82 -2.52
N ASP A 76 14.34 -8.10 -2.33
CA ASP A 76 14.88 -9.16 -3.19
C ASP A 76 13.97 -9.44 -4.39
N ILE A 77 12.66 -9.13 -4.26
CA ILE A 77 11.64 -9.40 -5.28
C ILE A 77 11.30 -8.12 -6.05
N PHE A 78 10.97 -7.05 -5.35
CA PHE A 78 10.48 -5.80 -5.95
C PHE A 78 11.64 -4.83 -6.17
N SER A 79 12.18 -4.79 -7.37
CA SER A 79 13.45 -4.12 -7.70
C SER A 79 13.52 -2.64 -7.33
N ARG A 80 12.37 -1.93 -7.24
CA ARG A 80 12.36 -0.53 -6.76
C ARG A 80 12.38 -0.42 -5.24
N ILE A 81 12.15 -1.49 -4.50
CA ILE A 81 12.23 -1.47 -3.03
C ILE A 81 13.67 -1.76 -2.63
N ILE A 82 14.46 -0.72 -2.43
CA ILE A 82 15.88 -0.84 -2.06
C ILE A 82 16.12 -1.07 -0.57
N THR A 83 15.10 -0.88 0.25
CA THR A 83 15.11 -1.25 1.67
C THR A 83 13.71 -1.68 2.08
N SER A 84 13.62 -2.84 2.72
CA SER A 84 12.43 -3.28 3.47
C SER A 84 12.89 -3.82 4.81
N LYS A 85 12.45 -3.19 5.91
CA LYS A 85 12.91 -3.51 7.25
C LYS A 85 11.75 -3.50 8.24
N ILE A 86 11.52 -4.63 8.91
CA ILE A 86 10.62 -4.68 10.05
C ILE A 86 11.29 -3.96 11.22
N ILE A 87 10.70 -2.86 11.68
CA ILE A 87 11.22 -2.05 12.79
C ILE A 87 10.50 -2.34 14.11
N ASP A 88 9.29 -2.88 14.07
CA ASP A 88 8.59 -3.43 15.24
C ASP A 88 7.76 -4.65 14.80
N SER A 89 8.23 -5.84 15.15
CA SER A 89 7.56 -7.09 14.81
C SER A 89 6.27 -7.34 15.60
N ASN A 90 6.16 -6.78 16.82
CA ASN A 90 4.96 -6.96 17.64
C ASN A 90 3.77 -6.14 17.12
N GLN A 91 4.07 -5.02 16.46
CA GLN A 91 3.06 -4.12 15.90
C GLN A 91 2.97 -4.21 14.37
N ASN A 92 3.74 -5.10 13.73
CA ASN A 92 3.83 -5.25 12.27
C ASN A 92 4.20 -3.94 11.56
N ILE A 93 5.19 -3.22 12.09
CA ILE A 93 5.63 -1.95 11.54
C ILE A 93 6.85 -2.17 10.66
N VAL A 94 6.76 -1.67 9.42
CA VAL A 94 7.78 -1.83 8.39
C VAL A 94 8.21 -0.47 7.85
N TYR A 95 9.51 -0.28 7.70
CA TYR A 95 10.11 0.82 6.97
C TYR A 95 10.46 0.34 5.56
N LEU A 96 10.00 1.08 4.55
CA LEU A 96 10.33 0.82 3.15
C LEU A 96 10.96 2.07 2.52
N LYS A 97 11.95 1.84 1.64
CA LYS A 97 12.56 2.87 0.81
C LYS A 97 12.48 2.45 -0.66
N ILE A 98 12.02 3.37 -1.50
CA ILE A 98 11.81 3.17 -2.94
C ILE A 98 12.82 4.00 -3.71
N ASP A 99 13.54 3.34 -4.62
CA ASP A 99 14.36 4.00 -5.63
C ASP A 99 13.50 4.73 -6.65
N MET A 100 13.83 6.00 -6.89
CA MET A 100 13.18 6.85 -7.89
C MET A 100 14.23 7.39 -8.85
N PRO A 101 14.49 6.72 -9.98
CA PRO A 101 15.47 7.17 -10.95
C PRO A 101 15.28 8.65 -11.33
N ILE A 102 16.35 9.44 -11.28
CA ILE A 102 16.39 10.88 -11.61
C ILE A 102 15.78 11.79 -10.51
N PHE A 103 14.95 11.27 -9.63
CA PHE A 103 14.32 12.02 -8.54
C PHE A 103 14.85 11.55 -7.19
N ASN A 104 14.56 12.33 -6.15
CA ASN A 104 14.84 11.88 -4.79
C ASN A 104 14.08 10.59 -4.49
N ASP A 105 14.70 9.66 -3.77
CA ASP A 105 14.04 8.46 -3.28
C ASP A 105 12.82 8.80 -2.43
N ARG A 106 11.90 7.87 -2.31
CA ARG A 106 10.77 7.93 -1.39
C ARG A 106 10.94 6.91 -0.30
N ASP A 107 10.48 7.27 0.89
CA ASP A 107 10.34 6.31 1.96
C ASP A 107 8.99 6.42 2.65
N TYR A 108 8.62 5.39 3.36
CA TYR A 108 7.44 5.38 4.21
C TYR A 108 7.58 4.36 5.34
N VAL A 109 6.88 4.64 6.42
CA VAL A 109 6.70 3.72 7.54
C VAL A 109 5.24 3.33 7.58
N VAL A 110 4.97 2.05 7.58
CA VAL A 110 3.60 1.55 7.54
C VAL A 110 3.37 0.48 8.58
N GLN A 111 2.16 0.47 9.11
CA GLN A 111 1.65 -0.62 9.90
C GLN A 111 0.84 -1.54 9.00
N TYR A 112 1.12 -2.83 9.07
CA TYR A 112 0.45 -3.88 8.31
C TYR A 112 -0.57 -4.63 9.14
N SER A 113 -1.64 -5.02 8.48
CA SER A 113 -2.61 -6.01 8.97
C SER A 113 -2.92 -7.03 7.88
N SER A 114 -3.23 -8.26 8.27
CA SER A 114 -3.73 -9.28 7.37
C SER A 114 -5.02 -9.87 7.92
N PHE A 115 -5.98 -10.12 7.03
CA PHE A 115 -7.26 -10.71 7.40
C PHE A 115 -7.89 -11.45 6.21
N LYS A 116 -8.90 -12.26 6.50
CA LYS A 116 -9.75 -12.85 5.48
C LYS A 116 -11.02 -12.00 5.30
N ASP A 117 -11.35 -11.74 4.03
CA ASP A 117 -12.59 -11.10 3.61
C ASP A 117 -13.31 -12.07 2.67
N ASN A 118 -14.25 -12.84 3.23
CA ASN A 118 -14.84 -14.02 2.60
C ASN A 118 -13.75 -15.04 2.20
N GLU A 119 -13.55 -15.29 0.91
CA GLU A 119 -12.50 -16.17 0.39
C GLU A 119 -11.19 -15.45 0.11
N ASP A 120 -11.19 -14.11 0.10
CA ASP A 120 -10.01 -13.30 -0.14
C ASP A 120 -9.05 -13.32 1.05
N ILE A 121 -7.75 -13.32 0.76
CA ILE A 121 -6.70 -12.96 1.73
C ILE A 121 -6.29 -11.54 1.43
N VAL A 122 -6.32 -10.68 2.45
CA VAL A 122 -6.02 -9.25 2.32
C VAL A 122 -4.87 -8.88 3.23
N TYR A 123 -3.91 -8.15 2.68
CA TYR A 123 -2.81 -7.49 3.38
C TYR A 123 -2.94 -6.00 3.19
N GLN A 124 -3.32 -5.28 4.24
CA GLN A 124 -3.48 -3.82 4.20
C GLN A 124 -2.36 -3.13 4.95
N TRP A 125 -2.02 -1.91 4.51
CA TRP A 125 -1.07 -1.06 5.21
C TRP A 125 -1.50 0.41 5.19
N TYR A 126 -1.11 1.10 6.25
CA TYR A 126 -1.31 2.54 6.41
C TYR A 126 -0.07 3.17 6.99
N SER A 127 0.28 4.36 6.51
CA SER A 127 1.42 5.12 7.03
C SER A 127 1.22 5.50 8.50
N ILE A 128 2.31 5.41 9.23
CA ILE A 128 2.41 5.85 10.63
C ILE A 128 3.73 6.58 10.85
N LYS A 129 3.81 7.34 11.93
CA LYS A 129 5.10 7.89 12.40
C LYS A 129 5.71 6.94 13.43
N HIS A 130 7.01 6.67 13.30
CA HIS A 130 7.73 5.82 14.25
C HIS A 130 9.08 6.41 14.60
N LYS A 131 9.46 6.36 15.88
CA LYS A 131 10.69 6.97 16.42
C LYS A 131 11.98 6.39 15.83
N ASP A 132 11.95 5.11 15.45
CA ASP A 132 13.10 4.38 14.90
C ASP A 132 13.22 4.51 13.37
N ALA A 133 12.39 5.36 12.76
CA ALA A 133 12.45 5.70 11.33
C ALA A 133 12.35 7.23 11.15
N PRO A 134 13.39 7.98 11.52
CA PRO A 134 13.43 9.42 11.31
C PRO A 134 13.41 9.76 9.81
N GLU A 135 13.02 10.97 9.49
CA GLU A 135 13.14 11.49 8.13
C GLU A 135 14.63 11.81 7.82
N TYR A 136 15.01 11.59 6.56
CA TYR A 136 16.38 11.81 6.09
C TYR A 136 16.41 12.88 5.01
N ASP A 137 17.44 13.72 5.03
CA ASP A 137 17.68 14.72 3.99
C ASP A 137 17.83 14.04 2.62
N GLY A 138 17.18 14.60 1.61
CA GLY A 138 17.22 14.07 0.25
C GLY A 138 16.30 12.88 -0.02
N ILE A 139 15.51 12.45 0.97
CA ILE A 139 14.46 11.43 0.81
C ILE A 139 13.09 12.07 1.08
N VAL A 140 12.12 11.80 0.23
CA VAL A 140 10.75 12.31 0.38
C VAL A 140 9.92 11.30 1.17
N ARG A 141 9.50 11.69 2.39
CA ARG A 141 8.61 10.87 3.22
C ARG A 141 7.18 10.91 2.68
N LEU A 142 6.60 9.72 2.42
CA LEU A 142 5.21 9.55 2.01
C LEU A 142 4.33 9.34 3.26
N ASP A 143 3.90 10.44 3.87
CA ASP A 143 3.13 10.41 5.13
C ASP A 143 1.70 9.87 4.96
N ARG A 144 1.22 9.73 3.73
CA ARG A 144 -0.10 9.18 3.41
C ARG A 144 -0.04 7.88 2.62
N ALA A 145 1.11 7.16 2.70
CA ALA A 145 1.21 5.84 2.07
C ALA A 145 0.16 4.90 2.65
N ALA A 146 -0.63 4.30 1.79
CA ALA A 146 -1.65 3.33 2.16
C ALA A 146 -1.94 2.43 0.96
N GLY A 147 -2.42 1.23 1.22
CA GLY A 147 -2.77 0.30 0.16
C GLY A 147 -3.15 -1.09 0.65
N GLU A 148 -3.35 -1.98 -0.31
CA GLU A 148 -3.60 -3.39 -0.04
C GLU A 148 -3.10 -4.29 -1.17
N TRP A 149 -2.67 -5.49 -0.80
CA TRP A 149 -2.73 -6.67 -1.63
C TRP A 149 -4.02 -7.40 -1.33
N ARG A 150 -4.77 -7.75 -2.38
CA ARG A 150 -5.96 -8.60 -2.26
C ARG A 150 -5.79 -9.79 -3.19
N LEU A 151 -5.86 -10.97 -2.62
CA LEU A 151 -5.73 -12.24 -3.30
C LEU A 151 -7.09 -12.92 -3.28
N THR A 152 -7.71 -13.09 -4.45
CA THR A 152 -9.00 -13.77 -4.62
C THR A 152 -8.76 -15.10 -5.31
N PRO A 153 -9.01 -16.26 -4.71
CA PRO A 153 -8.88 -17.55 -5.39
C PRO A 153 -9.93 -17.66 -6.50
N ILE A 154 -9.51 -18.01 -7.72
CA ILE A 154 -10.43 -18.32 -8.82
C ILE A 154 -10.70 -19.84 -8.83
N ASN A 155 -9.63 -20.61 -8.64
CA ASN A 155 -9.65 -22.05 -8.47
C ASN A 155 -8.36 -22.46 -7.75
N ASN A 156 -8.10 -23.78 -7.64
CA ASN A 156 -6.93 -24.31 -6.92
C ASN A 156 -5.57 -23.94 -7.53
N ASN A 157 -5.53 -23.43 -8.76
CA ASN A 157 -4.31 -23.13 -9.51
C ASN A 157 -4.26 -21.70 -10.06
N GLU A 158 -5.28 -20.90 -9.80
CA GLU A 158 -5.36 -19.53 -10.32
C GLU A 158 -5.86 -18.58 -9.24
N THR A 159 -5.20 -17.45 -9.13
CA THR A 159 -5.56 -16.38 -8.19
C THR A 159 -5.63 -15.04 -8.91
N LYS A 160 -6.71 -14.30 -8.71
CA LYS A 160 -6.76 -12.89 -9.06
C LYS A 160 -5.99 -12.10 -8.00
N VAL A 161 -4.93 -11.44 -8.43
CA VAL A 161 -4.09 -10.57 -7.60
C VAL A 161 -4.46 -9.13 -7.88
N SER A 162 -4.74 -8.38 -6.84
CA SER A 162 -4.98 -6.93 -6.90
C SER A 162 -4.03 -6.21 -5.95
N TYR A 163 -3.26 -5.28 -6.49
CA TYR A 163 -2.39 -4.37 -5.73
C TYR A 163 -2.95 -2.97 -5.85
N THR A 164 -3.38 -2.39 -4.73
CA THR A 164 -3.95 -1.04 -4.65
C THR A 164 -3.05 -0.18 -3.77
N TRP A 165 -2.73 1.04 -4.22
CA TRP A 165 -1.87 1.94 -3.45
C TRP A 165 -2.26 3.40 -3.64
N ASN A 166 -1.95 4.24 -2.65
CA ASN A 166 -2.01 5.69 -2.80
C ASN A 166 -0.90 6.14 -3.76
N GLY A 167 -1.28 6.79 -4.83
CA GLY A 167 -0.38 7.19 -5.92
C GLY A 167 0.36 8.50 -5.71
N GLU A 168 0.27 9.13 -4.52
CA GLU A 168 1.01 10.38 -4.26
C GLU A 168 2.52 10.12 -4.27
N LEU A 169 3.24 10.88 -5.07
CA LEU A 169 4.69 10.82 -5.12
C LEU A 169 5.36 11.98 -4.37
N LEU A 170 4.60 13.04 -4.07
CA LEU A 170 5.06 14.23 -3.36
C LEU A 170 6.37 14.83 -3.90
N GLY A 171 6.94 15.80 -3.18
CA GLY A 171 8.19 16.46 -3.57
C GLY A 171 8.07 17.13 -4.93
N ASN A 172 9.17 17.16 -5.70
CA ASN A 172 9.24 17.84 -7.00
C ASN A 172 8.90 16.90 -8.18
N PHE A 173 8.08 15.85 -7.97
CA PHE A 173 7.70 14.96 -9.06
C PHE A 173 6.74 15.69 -10.03
N PRO A 174 7.06 15.75 -11.34
CA PRO A 174 6.25 16.48 -12.30
C PRO A 174 4.88 15.84 -12.51
N GLY A 175 3.79 16.61 -12.31
CA GLY A 175 2.42 16.10 -12.39
C GLY A 175 2.05 15.45 -13.73
N PHE A 176 2.66 15.91 -14.84
CA PHE A 176 2.40 15.34 -16.16
C PHE A 176 3.01 13.95 -16.40
N TYR A 177 3.92 13.48 -15.51
CA TYR A 177 4.47 12.13 -15.55
C TYR A 177 3.77 11.15 -14.60
N LEU A 178 2.81 11.60 -13.77
CA LEU A 178 2.18 10.78 -12.74
C LEU A 178 1.50 9.55 -13.34
N THR A 179 0.72 9.70 -14.40
CA THR A 179 0.01 8.56 -15.03
C THR A 179 0.99 7.53 -15.59
N THR A 180 2.08 7.97 -16.21
CA THR A 180 3.13 7.06 -16.70
C THR A 180 3.82 6.34 -15.54
N ALA A 181 4.13 7.05 -14.46
CA ALA A 181 4.73 6.45 -13.27
C ALA A 181 3.82 5.40 -12.62
N TRP A 182 2.52 5.68 -12.52
CA TRP A 182 1.54 4.76 -11.96
C TRP A 182 1.34 3.52 -12.83
N GLU A 183 1.25 3.70 -14.16
CA GLU A 183 1.14 2.59 -15.11
C GLU A 183 2.37 1.68 -15.03
N THR A 184 3.56 2.28 -15.04
CA THR A 184 4.83 1.55 -14.93
C THR A 184 4.91 0.78 -13.60
N GLN A 185 4.67 1.46 -12.47
CA GLN A 185 4.71 0.83 -11.15
C GLN A 185 3.72 -0.33 -11.03
N GLY A 186 2.49 -0.14 -11.55
CA GLY A 186 1.47 -1.18 -11.51
C GLY A 186 1.80 -2.39 -12.36
N GLY A 187 2.47 -2.22 -13.51
CA GLY A 187 2.98 -3.31 -14.32
C GLY A 187 4.12 -4.05 -13.61
N GLU A 188 5.18 -3.31 -13.26
CA GLU A 188 6.39 -3.84 -12.66
C GLU A 188 6.12 -4.67 -11.38
N ILE A 189 5.23 -4.21 -10.50
CA ILE A 189 4.98 -4.89 -9.23
C ILE A 189 4.36 -6.28 -9.42
N ILE A 190 3.51 -6.45 -10.43
CA ILE A 190 2.91 -7.74 -10.76
C ILE A 190 3.90 -8.62 -11.54
N ASP A 191 4.65 -8.05 -12.49
CA ASP A 191 5.64 -8.78 -13.25
C ASP A 191 6.73 -9.37 -12.33
N TRP A 192 7.27 -8.60 -11.39
CA TRP A 192 8.26 -9.08 -10.41
C TRP A 192 7.71 -10.16 -9.48
N LEU A 193 6.44 -10.04 -9.07
CA LEU A 193 5.79 -11.09 -8.29
C LEU A 193 5.69 -12.40 -9.09
N GLU A 194 5.32 -12.33 -10.37
CA GLU A 194 5.23 -13.49 -11.23
C GLU A 194 6.62 -14.10 -11.51
N GLU A 195 7.64 -13.28 -11.79
CA GLU A 195 9.03 -13.72 -11.95
C GLU A 195 9.57 -14.47 -10.73
N ASP A 196 9.17 -14.06 -9.51
CA ASP A 196 9.57 -14.78 -8.29
C ASP A 196 8.83 -16.10 -8.12
N LEU A 197 7.56 -16.15 -8.51
CA LEU A 197 6.74 -17.37 -8.49
C LEU A 197 7.20 -18.43 -9.51
N ASP A 198 7.91 -18.03 -10.57
CA ASP A 198 8.45 -18.89 -11.61
C ASP A 198 9.77 -19.60 -11.20
N LYS A 199 10.41 -19.17 -10.10
CA LYS A 199 11.65 -19.76 -9.56
C LYS A 199 11.38 -21.07 -8.84
#